data_03114e4de89ee36766a5ff425fdc4850
#
_entry.id   03114e4de89ee36766a5ff425fdc4850
#
_cell.length_a   1.000
_cell.length_b   1.000
_cell.length_c   1.000
_cell.angle_alpha   90.00
_cell.angle_beta   90.00
_cell.angle_gamma   90.00
#
_symmetry.space_group_name_H-M   'P 1'
#
loop_
_entity.id
_entity.type
_entity.pdbx_description
1 polymer ?
#
loop_
_entity_poly.entity_id
_entity_poly.type
_entity_poly.pdbx_seq_one_letter_code
_entity_poly.pdbx_strand_id
1 'polypeptide(L)'
;MVKRIGWIAPAAIASTLAAFLSLAAGLTAQQAAPPQPVKQMVPDNPSEHTPPVQPIPYSHMKHLSLGLDCKDCHTNPDPGKLMTFSEPSKCMLCHVTVAKDKPSIQKLAEYAKSKKAIPWVRVYTVLSGVAWSHRAHLDAGIKCETCHGQVRQMEAMSEVTSVTTMYSCLNCHEMNQAKTACDTCHKH
;
A
#
# COMPACT_ATOMS: atom_id res chain seq x y z
N MET A 1 -69.99 36.51 -69.95
CA MET A 1 -70.49 35.84 -68.77
C MET A 1 -69.29 35.53 -67.82
N VAL A 2 -69.11 36.37 -66.85
CA VAL A 2 -67.97 36.19 -65.88
C VAL A 2 -68.57 36.05 -64.47
N LYS A 3 -68.43 34.88 -63.90
CA LYS A 3 -68.90 34.58 -62.53
C LYS A 3 -67.87 35.08 -61.55
N ARG A 4 -68.28 35.91 -60.62
CA ARG A 4 -67.49 36.40 -59.49
C ARG A 4 -67.36 35.28 -58.45
N ILE A 5 -66.12 34.97 -58.09
CA ILE A 5 -65.80 34.08 -57.05
C ILE A 5 -65.56 34.89 -55.74
N GLY A 6 -66.43 34.64 -54.75
CA GLY A 6 -66.33 35.34 -53.46
C GLY A 6 -65.12 34.91 -52.65
N TRP A 7 -64.52 35.88 -52.01
CA TRP A 7 -63.42 35.67 -51.05
C TRP A 7 -63.94 35.25 -49.67
N ILE A 8 -63.51 34.11 -49.22
CA ILE A 8 -63.78 33.66 -47.86
C ILE A 8 -62.51 34.00 -47.02
N ALA A 9 -62.71 34.81 -46.02
CA ALA A 9 -61.64 35.15 -45.06
C ALA A 9 -61.26 33.97 -44.19
N PRO A 10 -59.99 33.70 -43.96
CA PRO A 10 -59.60 32.65 -43.03
C PRO A 10 -59.72 33.10 -41.59
N ALA A 11 -60.41 32.29 -40.79
CA ALA A 11 -60.51 32.46 -39.37
C ALA A 11 -59.11 32.25 -38.67
N ALA A 12 -58.79 33.21 -37.82
CA ALA A 12 -57.58 33.14 -37.04
C ALA A 12 -57.69 32.05 -35.97
N ILE A 13 -56.94 30.97 -36.14
CA ILE A 13 -56.77 29.95 -35.09
C ILE A 13 -55.68 30.45 -34.12
N ALA A 14 -56.10 30.88 -32.93
CA ALA A 14 -55.19 31.21 -31.85
C ALA A 14 -54.59 29.92 -31.28
N SER A 15 -53.38 29.62 -31.68
CA SER A 15 -52.59 28.52 -31.10
C SER A 15 -52.04 28.93 -29.74
N THR A 16 -52.64 28.46 -28.68
CA THR A 16 -52.04 28.55 -27.34
C THR A 16 -50.86 27.59 -27.24
N LEU A 17 -49.66 28.13 -27.34
CA LEU A 17 -48.44 27.41 -27.01
C LEU A 17 -48.35 27.25 -25.47
N ALA A 18 -48.74 26.07 -24.97
CA ALA A 18 -48.43 25.68 -23.62
C ALA A 18 -46.93 25.41 -23.50
N ALA A 19 -46.20 26.34 -22.89
CA ALA A 19 -44.82 26.17 -22.57
C ALA A 19 -44.70 25.15 -21.43
N PHE A 20 -44.40 23.89 -21.75
CA PHE A 20 -43.93 22.92 -20.79
C PHE A 20 -42.52 23.31 -20.37
N LEU A 21 -42.40 24.05 -19.26
CA LEU A 21 -41.12 24.17 -18.53
C LEU A 21 -40.79 22.81 -17.92
N SER A 22 -40.00 22.00 -18.65
CA SER A 22 -39.40 20.80 -18.08
C SER A 22 -38.33 21.25 -17.08
N LEU A 23 -38.66 21.20 -15.78
CA LEU A 23 -37.64 21.25 -14.73
C LEU A 23 -36.83 19.97 -14.82
N ALA A 24 -35.75 19.99 -15.64
CA ALA A 24 -34.68 19.02 -15.56
C ALA A 24 -33.93 19.30 -14.25
N ALA A 25 -34.37 18.65 -13.15
CA ALA A 25 -33.58 18.57 -11.95
C ALA A 25 -32.29 17.83 -12.33
N GLY A 26 -31.23 18.58 -12.64
CA GLY A 26 -29.90 18.05 -12.84
C GLY A 26 -29.45 17.38 -11.56
N LEU A 27 -29.58 16.06 -11.51
CA LEU A 27 -28.83 15.22 -10.58
C LEU A 27 -27.35 15.38 -10.96
N THR A 28 -26.71 16.40 -10.42
CA THR A 28 -25.24 16.46 -10.41
C THR A 28 -24.80 15.29 -9.56
N ALA A 29 -24.39 14.19 -10.21
CA ALA A 29 -23.66 13.13 -9.57
C ALA A 29 -22.44 13.79 -8.93
N GLN A 30 -22.47 13.90 -7.60
CA GLN A 30 -21.37 14.46 -6.81
C GLN A 30 -20.22 13.50 -6.98
N GLN A 31 -19.30 13.82 -7.91
CA GLN A 31 -18.09 13.05 -8.08
C GLN A 31 -17.37 13.04 -6.75
N ALA A 32 -17.20 11.84 -6.19
CA ALA A 32 -16.41 11.67 -4.99
C ALA A 32 -15.05 12.33 -5.23
N ALA A 33 -14.65 13.19 -4.31
CA ALA A 33 -13.32 13.81 -4.38
C ALA A 33 -12.26 12.70 -4.50
N PRO A 34 -11.23 12.90 -5.34
CA PRO A 34 -10.15 11.92 -5.45
C PRO A 34 -9.56 11.65 -4.07
N PRO A 35 -9.19 10.40 -3.77
CA PRO A 35 -8.58 10.06 -2.48
C PRO A 35 -7.40 10.99 -2.20
N GLN A 36 -7.42 11.61 -1.03
CA GLN A 36 -6.30 12.49 -0.62
C GLN A 36 -5.03 11.64 -0.46
N PRO A 37 -3.87 12.17 -0.88
CA PRO A 37 -2.62 11.47 -0.68
C PRO A 37 -2.40 11.19 0.81
N VAL A 38 -2.08 9.93 1.13
CA VAL A 38 -1.82 9.52 2.51
C VAL A 38 -0.59 10.24 3.05
N LYS A 39 -0.70 10.80 4.24
CA LYS A 39 0.42 11.46 4.91
C LYS A 39 1.40 10.40 5.40
N GLN A 40 2.58 10.36 4.79
CA GLN A 40 3.63 9.37 5.02
C GLN A 40 4.58 9.84 6.15
N MET A 41 4.04 10.22 7.29
CA MET A 41 4.86 10.66 8.42
C MET A 41 4.72 9.66 9.57
N VAL A 42 5.83 9.02 9.89
CA VAL A 42 5.97 8.13 11.05
C VAL A 42 6.98 8.78 11.99
N PRO A 43 6.71 8.87 13.29
CA PRO A 43 7.65 9.43 14.25
C PRO A 43 8.96 8.64 14.26
N ASP A 44 10.07 9.33 14.16
CA ASP A 44 11.38 8.71 14.31
C ASP A 44 11.55 8.21 15.74
N ASN A 45 12.18 7.05 15.88
CA ASN A 45 12.63 6.59 17.18
C ASN A 45 13.98 7.24 17.48
N PRO A 46 14.08 8.08 18.52
CA PRO A 46 15.33 8.74 18.86
C PRO A 46 16.40 7.80 19.42
N SER A 47 16.02 6.56 19.74
CA SER A 47 16.95 5.55 20.21
C SER A 47 17.63 4.85 19.05
N GLU A 48 18.96 4.78 19.06
CA GLU A 48 19.68 3.93 18.14
C GLU A 48 19.41 2.46 18.48
N HIS A 49 18.90 1.71 17.51
CA HIS A 49 18.68 0.29 17.64
C HIS A 49 19.81 -0.48 16.97
N THR A 50 20.52 -1.26 17.75
CA THR A 50 21.53 -2.17 17.22
C THR A 50 20.84 -3.25 16.37
N PRO A 51 21.25 -3.42 15.10
CA PRO A 51 20.69 -4.49 14.28
C PRO A 51 20.89 -5.86 14.95
N PRO A 52 19.88 -6.73 14.95
CA PRO A 52 20.05 -8.08 15.46
C PRO A 52 21.04 -8.87 14.60
N VAL A 53 21.81 -9.75 15.24
CA VAL A 53 22.69 -10.67 14.52
C VAL A 53 21.83 -11.64 13.70
N GLN A 54 22.03 -11.65 12.40
CA GLN A 54 21.32 -12.51 11.48
C GLN A 54 22.10 -13.81 11.20
N PRO A 55 21.39 -14.92 10.91
CA PRO A 55 22.05 -16.20 10.57
C PRO A 55 23.00 -16.10 9.37
N ILE A 56 22.66 -15.23 8.44
CA ILE A 56 23.46 -14.87 7.26
C ILE A 56 23.46 -13.35 7.16
N PRO A 57 24.63 -12.68 7.05
CA PRO A 57 24.65 -11.23 6.82
C PRO A 57 23.99 -10.92 5.46
N TYR A 58 23.03 -10.00 5.50
CA TYR A 58 22.30 -9.56 4.31
C TYR A 58 22.26 -8.03 4.25
N SER A 59 22.67 -7.48 3.10
CA SER A 59 22.65 -6.04 2.85
C SER A 59 21.51 -5.66 1.92
N HIS A 60 20.51 -4.96 2.45
CA HIS A 60 19.46 -4.38 1.62
C HIS A 60 20.04 -3.34 0.65
N MET A 61 20.96 -2.49 1.12
CA MET A 61 21.59 -1.48 0.31
C MET A 61 22.23 -2.08 -0.98
N LYS A 62 23.00 -3.16 -0.85
CA LYS A 62 23.66 -3.81 -1.99
C LYS A 62 22.64 -4.41 -2.97
N HIS A 63 21.65 -5.11 -2.47
CA HIS A 63 20.68 -5.78 -3.34
C HIS A 63 19.73 -4.78 -4.04
N LEU A 64 19.26 -3.77 -3.30
CA LEU A 64 18.38 -2.75 -3.88
C LEU A 64 19.11 -1.81 -4.84
N SER A 65 20.45 -1.65 -4.72
CA SER A 65 21.26 -0.92 -5.71
C SER A 65 21.39 -1.66 -7.06
N LEU A 66 21.08 -2.96 -7.10
CA LEU A 66 21.01 -3.74 -8.34
C LEU A 66 19.68 -3.60 -9.09
N GLY A 67 18.78 -2.74 -8.61
CA GLY A 67 17.46 -2.52 -9.21
C GLY A 67 16.35 -3.45 -8.70
N LEU A 68 16.62 -4.24 -7.66
CA LEU A 68 15.59 -5.04 -7.00
C LEU A 68 14.69 -4.17 -6.12
N ASP A 69 13.44 -4.60 -5.95
CA ASP A 69 12.46 -3.98 -5.08
C ASP A 69 12.03 -4.87 -3.91
N CYS A 70 11.35 -4.27 -2.92
CA CYS A 70 10.85 -4.98 -1.74
C CYS A 70 10.04 -6.23 -2.11
N LYS A 71 9.15 -6.09 -3.10
CA LYS A 71 8.26 -7.16 -3.57
C LYS A 71 8.96 -8.26 -4.34
N ASP A 72 10.19 -8.06 -4.77
CA ASP A 72 10.97 -9.14 -5.38
C ASP A 72 11.31 -10.23 -4.37
N CYS A 73 11.42 -9.86 -3.10
CA CYS A 73 11.80 -10.76 -2.01
C CYS A 73 10.68 -11.01 -1.01
N HIS A 74 9.84 -10.02 -0.73
CA HIS A 74 8.70 -10.12 0.17
C HIS A 74 7.41 -10.33 -0.64
N THR A 75 7.17 -11.57 -1.07
CA THR A 75 6.21 -11.94 -2.13
C THR A 75 4.87 -12.48 -1.64
N ASN A 76 4.42 -12.12 -0.45
CA ASN A 76 3.15 -12.61 0.07
C ASN A 76 2.00 -12.32 -0.92
N PRO A 77 1.27 -13.33 -1.39
CA PRO A 77 0.05 -13.11 -2.17
C PRO A 77 -1.06 -12.46 -1.32
N ASP A 78 -1.08 -12.76 -0.03
CA ASP A 78 -1.97 -12.15 0.97
C ASP A 78 -1.14 -11.64 2.16
N PRO A 79 -0.62 -10.39 2.10
CA PRO A 79 0.22 -9.84 3.14
C PRO A 79 -0.58 -9.59 4.43
N GLY A 80 -0.38 -10.44 5.42
CA GLY A 80 -1.02 -10.35 6.73
C GLY A 80 -0.17 -9.61 7.76
N LYS A 81 -0.18 -10.09 9.00
CA LYS A 81 0.59 -9.52 10.10
C LYS A 81 2.11 -9.59 9.84
N LEU A 82 2.57 -10.67 9.24
CA LEU A 82 3.97 -10.87 8.89
C LEU A 82 4.13 -10.90 7.38
N MET A 83 5.18 -10.25 6.88
CA MET A 83 5.66 -10.48 5.52
C MET A 83 6.55 -11.72 5.47
N THR A 84 6.51 -12.45 4.35
CA THR A 84 7.41 -13.59 4.12
C THR A 84 8.83 -13.12 3.86
N PHE A 85 9.78 -13.96 4.18
CA PHE A 85 11.15 -13.87 3.68
C PHE A 85 11.32 -14.79 2.47
N SER A 86 12.23 -14.40 1.57
CA SER A 86 12.55 -15.22 0.40
C SER A 86 13.10 -16.58 0.80
N GLU A 87 12.68 -17.59 0.05
CA GLU A 87 13.29 -18.93 0.13
C GLU A 87 14.76 -18.87 -0.30
N PRO A 88 15.62 -19.69 0.32
CA PRO A 88 17.06 -19.72 -0.02
C PRO A 88 17.33 -20.00 -1.50
N SER A 89 16.47 -20.77 -2.15
CA SER A 89 16.54 -21.05 -3.58
C SER A 89 16.48 -19.82 -4.46
N LYS A 90 15.70 -18.80 -4.06
CA LYS A 90 15.63 -17.52 -4.79
C LYS A 90 16.97 -16.77 -4.74
N CYS A 91 17.62 -16.77 -3.61
CA CYS A 91 18.95 -16.17 -3.45
C CYS A 91 19.98 -16.87 -4.36
N MET A 92 19.89 -18.19 -4.46
CA MET A 92 20.78 -19.01 -5.28
C MET A 92 20.63 -18.81 -6.79
N LEU A 93 19.58 -18.12 -7.26
CA LEU A 93 19.50 -17.76 -8.70
C LEU A 93 20.70 -16.93 -9.15
N CYS A 94 21.26 -16.10 -8.25
CA CYS A 94 22.45 -15.31 -8.52
C CYS A 94 23.67 -15.88 -7.80
N HIS A 95 23.53 -16.31 -6.53
CA HIS A 95 24.63 -16.72 -5.69
C HIS A 95 25.24 -18.09 -6.03
N VAL A 96 24.67 -18.82 -6.97
CA VAL A 96 25.34 -19.99 -7.56
C VAL A 96 26.66 -19.62 -8.26
N THR A 97 26.76 -18.38 -8.75
CA THR A 97 27.97 -17.85 -9.41
C THR A 97 28.53 -16.64 -8.68
N VAL A 98 27.68 -15.78 -8.13
CA VAL A 98 28.08 -14.53 -7.49
C VAL A 98 28.47 -14.77 -6.04
N ALA A 99 29.68 -14.35 -5.69
CA ALA A 99 30.24 -14.42 -4.33
C ALA A 99 30.24 -15.84 -3.71
N LYS A 100 30.20 -16.89 -4.53
CA LYS A 100 30.06 -18.30 -4.13
C LYS A 100 31.09 -18.78 -3.10
N ASP A 101 32.28 -18.16 -3.09
CA ASP A 101 33.39 -18.54 -2.22
C ASP A 101 33.30 -17.89 -0.83
N LYS A 102 32.35 -16.98 -0.59
CA LYS A 102 32.14 -16.38 0.73
C LYS A 102 31.49 -17.38 1.69
N PRO A 103 31.97 -17.49 2.94
CA PRO A 103 31.39 -18.41 3.93
C PRO A 103 29.88 -18.24 4.13
N SER A 104 29.40 -16.98 4.09
CA SER A 104 27.97 -16.69 4.20
C SER A 104 27.14 -17.24 3.04
N ILE A 105 27.71 -17.26 1.83
CA ILE A 105 27.05 -17.80 0.63
C ILE A 105 27.13 -19.32 0.61
N GLN A 106 28.22 -19.92 1.11
CA GLN A 106 28.30 -21.36 1.32
C GLN A 106 27.23 -21.83 2.31
N LYS A 107 27.05 -21.11 3.42
CA LYS A 107 25.98 -21.37 4.40
C LYS A 107 24.58 -21.20 3.76
N LEU A 108 24.38 -20.19 2.90
CA LEU A 108 23.14 -20.01 2.14
C LEU A 108 22.87 -21.24 1.24
N ALA A 109 23.90 -21.73 0.55
CA ALA A 109 23.79 -22.90 -0.31
C ALA A 109 23.37 -24.17 0.47
N GLU A 110 23.84 -24.32 1.71
CA GLU A 110 23.39 -25.41 2.62
C GLU A 110 21.89 -25.31 2.95
N TYR A 111 21.38 -24.11 3.26
CA TYR A 111 19.94 -23.88 3.45
C TYR A 111 19.16 -24.24 2.19
N ALA A 112 19.62 -23.80 1.03
CA ALA A 112 18.96 -24.11 -0.24
C ALA A 112 18.96 -25.59 -0.55
N LYS A 113 20.08 -26.29 -0.36
CA LYS A 113 20.21 -27.74 -0.56
C LYS A 113 19.31 -28.54 0.38
N SER A 114 19.23 -28.12 1.64
CA SER A 114 18.40 -28.80 2.64
C SER A 114 16.91 -28.40 2.57
N LYS A 115 16.55 -27.43 1.70
CA LYS A 115 15.21 -26.85 1.62
C LYS A 115 14.68 -26.30 2.95
N LYS A 116 15.58 -25.84 3.81
CA LYS A 116 15.24 -25.26 5.10
C LYS A 116 15.19 -23.75 4.95
N ALA A 117 14.16 -23.12 5.51
CA ALA A 117 14.08 -21.67 5.61
C ALA A 117 15.23 -21.14 6.48
N ILE A 118 15.75 -19.96 6.11
CA ILE A 118 16.73 -19.26 6.94
C ILE A 118 15.99 -18.74 8.18
N PRO A 119 16.44 -19.02 9.40
CA PRO A 119 15.78 -18.57 10.63
C PRO A 119 16.09 -17.09 10.90
N TRP A 120 15.58 -16.19 10.04
CA TRP A 120 15.76 -14.77 10.16
C TRP A 120 15.22 -14.22 11.48
N VAL A 121 15.97 -13.35 12.13
CA VAL A 121 15.53 -12.59 13.30
C VAL A 121 14.72 -11.39 12.83
N ARG A 122 13.46 -11.31 13.26
CA ARG A 122 12.57 -10.20 12.90
C ARG A 122 12.92 -8.95 13.72
N VAL A 123 12.98 -7.81 13.02
CA VAL A 123 13.26 -6.50 13.63
C VAL A 123 12.00 -5.88 14.21
N TYR A 124 10.89 -5.94 13.45
CA TYR A 124 9.61 -5.40 13.88
C TYR A 124 8.67 -6.52 14.32
N THR A 125 8.04 -6.32 15.48
CA THR A 125 7.06 -7.27 16.03
C THR A 125 5.87 -6.52 16.62
N VAL A 126 4.68 -6.77 16.08
CA VAL A 126 3.42 -6.29 16.69
C VAL A 126 2.97 -7.28 17.75
N LEU A 127 2.60 -6.76 18.92
CA LEU A 127 2.18 -7.56 20.07
C LEU A 127 0.98 -8.47 19.74
N SER A 128 0.85 -9.55 20.50
CA SER A 128 -0.34 -10.41 20.43
C SER A 128 -1.60 -9.63 20.83
N GLY A 129 -2.76 -10.01 20.30
CA GLY A 129 -4.03 -9.32 20.56
C GLY A 129 -4.24 -8.05 19.72
N VAL A 130 -3.23 -7.58 18.96
CA VAL A 130 -3.39 -6.48 18.01
C VAL A 130 -3.73 -7.03 16.63
N ALA A 131 -4.88 -6.60 16.11
CA ALA A 131 -5.28 -6.85 14.73
C ALA A 131 -4.49 -5.90 13.81
N TRP A 132 -3.57 -6.46 13.07
CA TRP A 132 -2.69 -5.75 12.15
C TRP A 132 -2.59 -6.51 10.84
N SER A 133 -2.52 -5.78 9.72
CA SER A 133 -2.30 -6.38 8.40
C SER A 133 -1.56 -5.42 7.49
N HIS A 134 -0.52 -5.87 6.83
CA HIS A 134 0.15 -5.13 5.77
C HIS A 134 -0.80 -4.82 4.61
N ARG A 135 -1.69 -5.74 4.25
CA ARG A 135 -2.65 -5.55 3.16
C ARG A 135 -3.46 -4.28 3.34
N ALA A 136 -4.08 -4.07 4.50
CA ALA A 136 -4.91 -2.90 4.75
C ALA A 136 -4.15 -1.58 4.54
N HIS A 137 -2.86 -1.54 4.91
CA HIS A 137 -2.01 -0.37 4.74
C HIS A 137 -1.51 -0.21 3.31
N LEU A 138 -1.16 -1.31 2.64
CA LEU A 138 -0.75 -1.29 1.23
C LEU A 138 -1.92 -0.87 0.32
N ASP A 139 -3.13 -1.36 0.59
CA ASP A 139 -4.34 -0.98 -0.15
C ASP A 139 -4.71 0.50 0.09
N ALA A 140 -4.37 1.05 1.26
CA ALA A 140 -4.47 2.48 1.56
C ALA A 140 -3.34 3.32 0.92
N GLY A 141 -2.41 2.72 0.19
CA GLY A 141 -1.31 3.41 -0.49
C GLY A 141 -0.09 3.73 0.38
N ILE A 142 0.01 3.15 1.59
CA ILE A 142 1.18 3.31 2.46
C ILE A 142 2.38 2.61 1.82
N LYS A 143 3.50 3.32 1.75
CA LYS A 143 4.78 2.78 1.24
C LYS A 143 5.54 2.05 2.34
N CYS A 144 6.37 1.09 1.94
CA CYS A 144 7.17 0.30 2.88
C CYS A 144 8.07 1.19 3.76
N GLU A 145 8.70 2.18 3.14
CA GLU A 145 9.63 3.10 3.79
C GLU A 145 8.98 3.97 4.86
N THR A 146 7.67 4.20 4.78
CA THR A 146 6.93 4.96 5.80
C THR A 146 7.07 4.34 7.19
N CYS A 147 7.11 3.00 7.25
CA CYS A 147 7.26 2.26 8.51
C CYS A 147 8.67 1.70 8.69
N HIS A 148 9.33 1.29 7.61
CA HIS A 148 10.62 0.62 7.67
C HIS A 148 11.82 1.55 7.46
N GLY A 149 11.59 2.85 7.21
CA GLY A 149 12.64 3.83 7.00
C GLY A 149 13.41 3.62 5.69
N GLN A 150 14.62 4.18 5.62
CA GLN A 150 15.44 4.18 4.40
C GLN A 150 16.18 2.84 4.20
N VAL A 151 15.41 1.76 4.02
CA VAL A 151 15.93 0.39 3.87
C VAL A 151 16.97 0.29 2.74
N ARG A 152 16.82 1.11 1.68
CA ARG A 152 17.79 1.18 0.56
C ARG A 152 19.19 1.61 0.99
N GLN A 153 19.35 2.17 2.18
CA GLN A 153 20.63 2.63 2.73
C GLN A 153 21.16 1.71 3.84
N MET A 154 20.44 0.62 4.16
CA MET A 154 20.81 -0.25 5.28
C MET A 154 21.69 -1.42 4.84
N GLU A 155 22.89 -1.51 5.42
CA GLU A 155 23.72 -2.72 5.36
C GLU A 155 23.12 -3.85 6.20
N ALA A 156 22.67 -3.51 7.41
CA ALA A 156 21.95 -4.42 8.28
C ALA A 156 20.60 -3.79 8.66
N MET A 157 19.53 -4.57 8.61
CA MET A 157 18.20 -4.10 8.97
C MET A 157 18.10 -3.84 10.46
N SER A 158 17.74 -2.61 10.83
CA SER A 158 17.45 -2.22 12.21
C SER A 158 16.10 -1.50 12.30
N GLU A 159 15.54 -1.42 13.49
CA GLU A 159 14.36 -0.58 13.74
C GLU A 159 14.81 0.89 13.76
N VAL A 160 14.21 1.70 12.89
CA VAL A 160 14.51 3.15 12.79
C VAL A 160 13.33 4.02 13.20
N THR A 161 12.15 3.40 13.34
CA THR A 161 10.91 4.09 13.71
C THR A 161 10.11 3.25 14.70
N SER A 162 9.48 3.88 15.67
CA SER A 162 8.66 3.21 16.69
C SER A 162 7.24 2.89 16.19
N VAL A 163 7.13 2.27 15.02
CA VAL A 163 5.83 2.03 14.34
C VAL A 163 4.95 1.00 14.99
N THR A 164 5.46 0.20 15.91
CA THR A 164 4.73 -0.89 16.56
C THR A 164 4.07 -0.48 17.88
N THR A 165 4.18 0.78 18.27
CA THR A 165 3.54 1.31 19.47
C THR A 165 2.11 1.79 19.18
N MET A 166 1.23 1.71 20.18
CA MET A 166 -0.13 2.25 20.09
C MET A 166 -0.13 3.73 19.72
N TYR A 167 0.80 4.51 20.28
CA TYR A 167 0.94 5.93 19.99
C TYR A 167 1.20 6.19 18.50
N SER A 168 2.15 5.47 17.90
CA SER A 168 2.50 5.63 16.49
C SER A 168 1.33 5.24 15.57
N CYS A 169 0.61 4.17 15.91
CA CYS A 169 -0.57 3.76 15.16
C CYS A 169 -1.65 4.84 15.21
N LEU A 170 -2.01 5.33 16.40
CA LEU A 170 -3.03 6.35 16.57
C LEU A 170 -2.64 7.67 15.89
N ASN A 171 -1.41 8.14 16.09
CA ASN A 171 -0.95 9.38 15.47
C ASN A 171 -1.05 9.34 13.93
N CYS A 172 -0.61 8.24 13.31
CA CYS A 172 -0.73 8.07 11.87
C CYS A 172 -2.20 7.98 11.41
N HIS A 173 -3.04 7.24 12.14
CA HIS A 173 -4.46 7.11 11.84
C HIS A 173 -5.19 8.46 11.96
N GLU A 174 -4.93 9.23 13.00
CA GLU A 174 -5.51 10.57 13.19
C GLU A 174 -5.11 11.53 12.06
N MET A 175 -3.82 11.57 11.70
CA MET A 175 -3.33 12.41 10.60
C MET A 175 -3.98 12.06 9.25
N ASN A 176 -4.37 10.82 9.05
CA ASN A 176 -4.95 10.31 7.81
C ASN A 176 -6.47 10.09 7.91
N GLN A 177 -7.11 10.54 8.99
CA GLN A 177 -8.55 10.36 9.23
C GLN A 177 -9.00 8.89 9.15
N ALA A 178 -8.11 7.99 9.52
CA ALA A 178 -8.37 6.56 9.57
C ALA A 178 -9.03 6.18 10.93
N LYS A 179 -9.51 4.95 11.02
CA LYS A 179 -10.23 4.48 12.23
C LYS A 179 -9.30 4.41 13.44
N THR A 180 -9.75 4.97 14.58
CA THR A 180 -9.02 5.00 15.85
C THR A 180 -9.77 4.35 17.01
N ALA A 181 -10.97 3.78 16.76
CA ALA A 181 -11.74 3.09 17.80
C ALA A 181 -10.97 1.85 18.31
N CYS A 182 -11.11 1.58 19.61
CA CYS A 182 -10.36 0.51 20.29
C CYS A 182 -10.50 -0.85 19.60
N ASP A 183 -11.71 -1.22 19.19
CA ASP A 183 -12.04 -2.47 18.52
C ASP A 183 -11.50 -2.57 17.07
N THR A 184 -11.01 -1.49 16.50
CA THR A 184 -10.34 -1.51 15.19
C THR A 184 -9.05 -2.31 15.28
N CYS A 185 -8.30 -2.13 16.36
CA CYS A 185 -6.99 -2.73 16.56
C CYS A 185 -7.00 -3.85 17.61
N HIS A 186 -7.90 -3.79 18.61
CA HIS A 186 -8.00 -4.79 19.66
C HIS A 186 -9.23 -5.68 19.43
N LYS A 187 -8.98 -6.93 19.03
CA LYS A 187 -10.04 -7.95 18.86
C LYS A 187 -10.16 -8.76 20.15
N HIS A 188 -11.36 -8.85 20.67
CA HIS A 188 -11.73 -9.68 21.83
C HIS A 188 -12.04 -11.10 21.38
#